data_482d270c6995acf68eeb89c7988b7ab0
#
_entry.id   482d270c6995acf68eeb89c7988b7ab0
#
_cell.length_a   1.000
_cell.length_b   1.000
_cell.length_c   1.000
_cell.angle_alpha   90.00
_cell.angle_beta   90.00
_cell.angle_gamma   90.00
#
_symmetry.space_group_name_H-M   'P 1'
#
loop_
_entity.id
_entity.type
_entity.pdbx_description
1 polymer ?
#
loop_
_entity_poly.entity_id
_entity_poly.type
_entity_poly.pdbx_seq_one_letter_code
_entity_poly.pdbx_strand_id
1 'polypeptide(L)'
;MTCRLDGIHALITGAASGIGAACARRMARDGAQLLLADQNGDGAKSLAEELGQASVQADVTHAEDIQRMLDLAYQRWGRLDVLFNNAGIAEVRQLLDVTEDDWDRMLAVNLRAVFFVLQGAAKRMRHQSPIAGSELRGKLIQTASIAAYRGGLANMAHYAASKAGVVSITRTAAQVLAADRITSNCICPGAVDTPMWRKIDAEWSEIEGWQIGEAWKRRTSLIPLGRPETPEDVAGVMTFLASRESDYMTGQAVNVDGGLVMGN
;
A
#
# COMPACT_ATOMS: atom_id res chain seq x y z
N MET A 1 -13.51 -22.03 12.51
CA MET A 1 -13.68 -20.85 11.62
C MET A 1 -12.77 -21.08 10.44
N THR A 2 -13.28 -21.13 9.22
CA THR A 2 -12.46 -21.17 8.00
C THR A 2 -11.68 -19.86 7.94
N CYS A 3 -10.36 -19.95 7.82
CA CYS A 3 -9.52 -18.77 7.64
C CYS A 3 -9.93 -18.05 6.36
N ARG A 4 -10.08 -16.72 6.44
CA ARG A 4 -10.62 -15.87 5.37
C ARG A 4 -9.74 -15.85 4.11
N LEU A 5 -8.45 -16.13 4.26
CA LEU A 5 -7.42 -16.10 3.21
C LEU A 5 -6.72 -17.46 3.05
N ASP A 6 -7.33 -18.54 3.51
CA ASP A 6 -6.74 -19.87 3.36
C ASP A 6 -6.49 -20.19 1.87
N GLY A 7 -5.26 -20.62 1.57
CA GLY A 7 -4.81 -20.91 0.20
C GLY A 7 -4.51 -19.69 -0.67
N ILE A 8 -4.51 -18.47 -0.12
CA ILE A 8 -4.12 -17.24 -0.84
C ILE A 8 -2.62 -17.02 -0.74
N HIS A 9 -1.97 -16.74 -1.87
CA HIS A 9 -0.56 -16.40 -1.98
C HIS A 9 -0.41 -14.91 -2.26
N ALA A 10 0.24 -14.17 -1.36
CA ALA A 10 0.32 -12.71 -1.45
C ALA A 10 1.76 -12.18 -1.37
N LEU A 11 2.05 -11.17 -2.20
CA LEU A 11 3.27 -10.35 -2.11
C LEU A 11 2.90 -9.00 -1.50
N ILE A 12 3.64 -8.60 -0.47
CA ILE A 12 3.48 -7.30 0.21
C ILE A 12 4.78 -6.51 0.07
N THR A 13 4.74 -5.32 -0.53
CA THR A 13 5.88 -4.40 -0.58
C THR A 13 5.81 -3.38 0.57
N GLY A 14 6.98 -2.94 1.08
CA GLY A 14 7.02 -2.08 2.27
C GLY A 14 6.52 -2.80 3.52
N ALA A 15 6.89 -4.08 3.66
CA ALA A 15 6.33 -4.97 4.66
C ALA A 15 7.00 -4.87 6.03
N ALA A 16 8.19 -4.25 6.15
CA ALA A 16 8.98 -4.26 7.38
C ALA A 16 8.37 -3.41 8.51
N SER A 17 7.44 -2.49 8.22
CA SER A 17 6.91 -1.58 9.24
C SER A 17 5.49 -1.08 8.92
N GLY A 18 4.88 -0.36 9.87
CA GLY A 18 3.65 0.38 9.69
C GLY A 18 2.49 -0.45 9.12
N ILE A 19 1.82 0.09 8.10
CA ILE A 19 0.66 -0.54 7.45
C ILE A 19 1.03 -1.91 6.85
N GLY A 20 2.17 -2.00 6.16
CA GLY A 20 2.62 -3.25 5.54
C GLY A 20 2.78 -4.38 6.54
N ALA A 21 3.42 -4.11 7.69
CA ALA A 21 3.63 -5.08 8.74
C ALA A 21 2.31 -5.51 9.42
N ALA A 22 1.40 -4.57 9.70
CA ALA A 22 0.09 -4.89 10.26
C ALA A 22 -0.75 -5.74 9.31
N CYS A 23 -0.73 -5.40 8.01
CA CYS A 23 -1.41 -6.20 6.97
C CYS A 23 -0.80 -7.61 6.89
N ALA A 24 0.53 -7.74 6.94
CA ALA A 24 1.20 -9.04 6.93
C ALA A 24 0.76 -9.91 8.11
N ARG A 25 0.78 -9.34 9.34
CA ARG A 25 0.31 -10.07 10.54
C ARG A 25 -1.15 -10.49 10.42
N ARG A 26 -2.00 -9.60 9.94
CA ARG A 26 -3.42 -9.89 9.78
C ARG A 26 -3.66 -10.96 8.72
N MET A 27 -3.06 -10.86 7.54
CA MET A 27 -3.23 -11.81 6.45
C MET A 27 -2.66 -13.19 6.80
N ALA A 28 -1.49 -13.27 7.46
CA ALA A 28 -0.94 -14.52 7.94
C ALA A 28 -1.86 -15.22 8.96
N ARG A 29 -2.40 -14.46 9.93
CA ARG A 29 -3.39 -14.97 10.90
C ARG A 29 -4.66 -15.48 10.21
N ASP A 30 -5.07 -14.87 9.11
CA ASP A 30 -6.25 -15.22 8.33
C ASP A 30 -5.96 -16.34 7.29
N GLY A 31 -4.75 -16.95 7.30
CA GLY A 31 -4.37 -18.15 6.56
C GLY A 31 -3.60 -17.93 5.25
N ALA A 32 -3.25 -16.69 4.89
CA ALA A 32 -2.48 -16.43 3.68
C ALA A 32 -1.03 -16.88 3.81
N GLN A 33 -0.44 -17.30 2.69
CA GLN A 33 1.00 -17.46 2.52
C GLN A 33 1.59 -16.17 1.93
N LEU A 34 2.64 -15.63 2.57
CA LEU A 34 3.16 -14.32 2.26
C LEU A 34 4.61 -14.33 1.81
N LEU A 35 4.92 -13.45 0.86
CA LEU A 35 6.27 -12.99 0.57
C LEU A 35 6.36 -11.51 0.98
N LEU A 36 7.21 -11.20 1.94
CA LEU A 36 7.39 -9.87 2.50
C LEU A 36 8.59 -9.20 1.85
N ALA A 37 8.35 -8.15 1.06
CA ALA A 37 9.40 -7.41 0.36
C ALA A 37 9.59 -6.03 1.00
N ASP A 38 10.83 -5.66 1.29
CA ASP A 38 11.19 -4.33 1.81
C ASP A 38 12.66 -4.01 1.48
N GLN A 39 12.99 -2.72 1.34
CA GLN A 39 14.38 -2.28 1.25
C GLN A 39 15.13 -2.53 2.56
N ASN A 40 14.46 -2.48 3.70
CA ASN A 40 14.94 -2.95 4.99
C ASN A 40 14.81 -4.49 5.06
N GLY A 41 15.79 -5.19 4.50
CA GLY A 41 15.82 -6.65 4.45
C GLY A 41 15.78 -7.30 5.82
N ASP A 42 16.48 -6.73 6.82
CA ASP A 42 16.50 -7.27 8.18
C ASP A 42 15.13 -7.15 8.85
N GLY A 43 14.45 -6.02 8.69
CA GLY A 43 13.10 -5.82 9.20
C GLY A 43 12.09 -6.78 8.55
N ALA A 44 12.15 -6.93 7.23
CA ALA A 44 11.30 -7.88 6.50
C ALA A 44 11.57 -9.34 6.92
N LYS A 45 12.84 -9.70 7.11
CA LYS A 45 13.27 -11.02 7.56
C LYS A 45 12.76 -11.32 8.98
N SER A 46 12.97 -10.40 9.92
CA SER A 46 12.50 -10.56 11.29
C SER A 46 10.99 -10.78 11.38
N LEU A 47 10.22 -10.00 10.61
CA LEU A 47 8.77 -10.16 10.54
C LEU A 47 8.37 -11.50 9.87
N ALA A 48 9.08 -11.91 8.83
CA ALA A 48 8.82 -13.18 8.17
C ALA A 48 9.08 -14.38 9.12
N GLU A 49 10.17 -14.33 9.89
CA GLU A 49 10.47 -15.34 10.91
C GLU A 49 9.39 -15.39 12.01
N GLU A 50 8.94 -14.21 12.50
CA GLU A 50 7.83 -14.10 13.46
C GLU A 50 6.56 -14.82 12.97
N LEU A 51 6.28 -14.67 11.67
CA LEU A 51 5.03 -15.14 11.06
C LEU A 51 5.13 -16.53 10.38
N GLY A 52 6.33 -17.14 10.34
CA GLY A 52 6.57 -18.37 9.58
C GLY A 52 6.40 -18.17 8.07
N GLN A 53 6.74 -16.98 7.54
CA GLN A 53 6.57 -16.59 6.16
C GLN A 53 7.92 -16.42 5.44
N ALA A 54 7.90 -16.03 4.16
CA ALA A 54 9.10 -15.73 3.38
C ALA A 54 9.33 -14.22 3.28
N SER A 55 10.60 -13.82 3.09
CA SER A 55 10.97 -12.43 2.84
C SER A 55 11.99 -12.30 1.72
N VAL A 56 12.07 -11.10 1.16
CA VAL A 56 13.09 -10.69 0.19
C VAL A 56 13.45 -9.22 0.40
N GLN A 57 14.73 -8.91 0.44
CA GLN A 57 15.16 -7.52 0.36
C GLN A 57 14.97 -7.01 -1.07
N ALA A 58 14.25 -5.91 -1.24
CA ALA A 58 14.00 -5.32 -2.55
C ALA A 58 13.76 -3.82 -2.44
N ASP A 59 14.43 -3.05 -3.28
CA ASP A 59 14.12 -1.65 -3.54
C ASP A 59 13.20 -1.58 -4.78
N VAL A 60 11.97 -1.16 -4.57
CA VAL A 60 10.96 -1.07 -5.64
C VAL A 60 11.27 -0.03 -6.72
N THR A 61 12.28 0.83 -6.50
CA THR A 61 12.75 1.77 -7.52
C THR A 61 13.64 1.10 -8.58
N HIS A 62 14.19 -0.08 -8.28
CA HIS A 62 15.07 -0.83 -9.16
C HIS A 62 14.29 -1.92 -9.92
N ALA A 63 14.39 -1.90 -11.25
CA ALA A 63 13.68 -2.85 -12.10
C ALA A 63 14.07 -4.32 -11.84
N GLU A 64 15.34 -4.56 -11.54
CA GLU A 64 15.87 -5.90 -11.23
C GLU A 64 15.28 -6.46 -9.93
N ASP A 65 15.11 -5.63 -8.92
CA ASP A 65 14.50 -6.02 -7.64
C ASP A 65 13.02 -6.31 -7.81
N ILE A 66 12.30 -5.49 -8.60
CA ILE A 66 10.90 -5.77 -8.96
C ILE A 66 10.79 -7.12 -9.64
N GLN A 67 11.66 -7.41 -10.61
CA GLN A 67 11.65 -8.69 -11.30
C GLN A 67 11.94 -9.84 -10.35
N ARG A 68 12.99 -9.70 -9.51
CA ARG A 68 13.43 -10.73 -8.55
C ARG A 68 12.35 -11.09 -7.54
N MET A 69 11.67 -10.12 -6.91
CA MET A 69 10.62 -10.41 -5.93
C MET A 69 9.40 -11.09 -6.56
N LEU A 70 9.04 -10.71 -7.80
CA LEU A 70 7.95 -11.35 -8.52
C LEU A 70 8.31 -12.78 -8.95
N ASP A 71 9.53 -12.99 -9.43
CA ASP A 71 10.02 -14.33 -9.82
C ASP A 71 10.08 -15.25 -8.59
N LEU A 72 10.52 -14.74 -7.43
CA LEU A 72 10.57 -15.52 -6.21
C LEU A 72 9.16 -15.99 -5.76
N ALA A 73 8.14 -15.12 -5.87
CA ALA A 73 6.76 -15.49 -5.57
C ALA A 73 6.28 -16.65 -6.49
N TYR A 74 6.58 -16.55 -7.78
CA TYR A 74 6.20 -17.59 -8.75
C TYR A 74 7.02 -18.88 -8.61
N GLN A 75 8.30 -18.79 -8.30
CA GLN A 75 9.13 -19.97 -8.00
C GLN A 75 8.61 -20.72 -6.78
N ARG A 76 8.10 -20.00 -5.80
CA ARG A 76 7.63 -20.58 -4.53
C ARG A 76 6.26 -21.25 -4.65
N TRP A 77 5.33 -20.65 -5.41
CA TRP A 77 3.92 -21.06 -5.41
C TRP A 77 3.35 -21.36 -6.80
N GLY A 78 4.08 -21.06 -7.87
CA GLY A 78 3.59 -21.17 -9.25
C GLY A 78 2.53 -20.12 -9.60
N ARG A 79 2.20 -19.24 -8.66
CA ARG A 79 1.15 -18.22 -8.79
C ARG A 79 1.34 -17.04 -7.81
N LEU A 80 0.60 -15.98 -8.05
CA LEU A 80 0.44 -14.85 -7.13
C LEU A 80 -1.03 -14.42 -7.14
N ASP A 81 -1.74 -14.60 -6.03
CA ASP A 81 -3.17 -14.29 -5.94
C ASP A 81 -3.44 -12.83 -5.61
N VAL A 82 -2.62 -12.27 -4.73
CA VAL A 82 -2.75 -10.89 -4.24
C VAL A 82 -1.40 -10.17 -4.30
N LEU A 83 -1.37 -9.02 -4.95
CA LEU A 83 -0.31 -8.02 -4.77
C LEU A 83 -0.83 -6.92 -3.85
N PHE A 84 -0.19 -6.73 -2.70
CA PHE A 84 -0.34 -5.51 -1.90
C PHE A 84 0.86 -4.60 -2.12
N ASN A 85 0.67 -3.62 -2.99
CA ASN A 85 1.68 -2.66 -3.43
C ASN A 85 1.65 -1.45 -2.49
N ASN A 86 2.38 -1.57 -1.37
CA ASN A 86 2.27 -0.67 -0.23
C ASN A 86 3.53 0.18 0.00
N ALA A 87 4.69 -0.22 -0.52
CA ALA A 87 5.91 0.58 -0.37
C ALA A 87 5.68 2.05 -0.75
N GLY A 88 6.17 2.95 0.08
CA GLY A 88 6.00 4.38 -0.14
C GLY A 88 6.75 5.22 0.87
N ILE A 89 6.98 6.47 0.51
CA ILE A 89 7.60 7.50 1.35
C ILE A 89 6.68 8.71 1.47
N ALA A 90 6.92 9.51 2.50
CA ALA A 90 6.31 10.83 2.65
C ALA A 90 7.35 11.82 3.17
N GLU A 91 7.27 13.04 2.69
CA GLU A 91 8.13 14.15 3.09
C GLU A 91 7.32 15.43 3.10
N VAL A 92 7.65 16.31 4.04
CA VAL A 92 7.05 17.63 4.18
C VAL A 92 8.02 18.66 3.61
N ARG A 93 7.56 19.43 2.61
CA ARG A 93 8.31 20.52 1.98
C ARG A 93 7.34 21.64 1.65
N GLN A 94 7.72 22.88 1.91
CA GLN A 94 6.97 24.03 1.42
C GLN A 94 6.89 24.00 -0.12
N LEU A 95 5.75 24.38 -0.68
CA LEU A 95 5.50 24.27 -2.13
C LEU A 95 6.61 24.89 -2.98
N LEU A 96 7.12 26.05 -2.56
CA LEU A 96 8.14 26.79 -3.31
C LEU A 96 9.56 26.28 -3.08
N ASP A 97 9.76 25.40 -2.11
CA ASP A 97 11.08 24.83 -1.73
C ASP A 97 11.24 23.37 -2.19
N VAL A 98 10.23 22.80 -2.85
CA VAL A 98 10.33 21.46 -3.45
C VAL A 98 11.36 21.50 -4.58
N THR A 99 12.45 20.76 -4.42
CA THR A 99 13.48 20.61 -5.47
C THR A 99 13.07 19.55 -6.50
N GLU A 100 13.74 19.55 -7.66
CA GLU A 100 13.57 18.47 -8.66
C GLU A 100 13.92 17.10 -8.07
N ASP A 101 14.97 17.01 -7.24
CA ASP A 101 15.36 15.77 -6.58
C ASP A 101 14.30 15.27 -5.58
N ASP A 102 13.67 16.16 -4.79
CA ASP A 102 12.57 15.80 -3.90
C ASP A 102 11.38 15.26 -4.69
N TRP A 103 11.06 15.94 -5.80
CA TRP A 103 10.00 15.54 -6.70
C TRP A 103 10.26 14.17 -7.32
N ASP A 104 11.43 13.99 -7.94
CA ASP A 104 11.79 12.77 -8.65
C ASP A 104 11.86 11.57 -7.70
N ARG A 105 12.46 11.73 -6.52
CA ARG A 105 12.51 10.69 -5.49
C ARG A 105 11.10 10.28 -5.03
N MET A 106 10.23 11.25 -4.78
CA MET A 106 8.84 10.99 -4.37
C MET A 106 8.08 10.23 -5.44
N LEU A 107 8.17 10.65 -6.69
CA LEU A 107 7.48 9.99 -7.80
C LEU A 107 8.11 8.65 -8.16
N ALA A 108 9.41 8.50 -8.03
CA ALA A 108 10.10 7.23 -8.28
C ALA A 108 9.55 6.12 -7.38
N VAL A 109 9.42 6.39 -6.08
CA VAL A 109 8.93 5.41 -5.10
C VAL A 109 7.40 5.28 -5.17
N ASN A 110 6.67 6.41 -5.04
CA ASN A 110 5.23 6.37 -4.79
C ASN A 110 4.37 6.17 -6.04
N LEU A 111 4.90 6.40 -7.23
CA LEU A 111 4.13 6.33 -8.47
C LEU A 111 4.76 5.41 -9.52
N ARG A 112 6.01 5.69 -9.91
CA ARG A 112 6.71 4.89 -10.93
C ARG A 112 6.85 3.43 -10.49
N ALA A 113 7.34 3.21 -9.27
CA ALA A 113 7.48 1.86 -8.72
C ALA A 113 6.12 1.14 -8.64
N VAL A 114 5.09 1.83 -8.12
CA VAL A 114 3.73 1.27 -8.04
C VAL A 114 3.24 0.79 -9.40
N PHE A 115 3.46 1.57 -10.46
CA PHE A 115 3.07 1.17 -11.81
C PHE A 115 3.81 -0.08 -12.29
N PHE A 116 5.14 -0.13 -12.16
CA PHE A 116 5.93 -1.25 -12.69
C PHE A 116 5.76 -2.55 -11.88
N VAL A 117 5.58 -2.46 -10.57
CA VAL A 117 5.25 -3.61 -9.72
C VAL A 117 3.88 -4.17 -10.11
N LEU A 118 2.86 -3.30 -10.21
CA LEU A 118 1.53 -3.67 -10.68
C LEU A 118 1.57 -4.33 -12.07
N GLN A 119 2.26 -3.70 -13.02
CA GLN A 119 2.38 -4.21 -14.39
C GLN A 119 3.06 -5.57 -14.43
N GLY A 120 4.16 -5.74 -13.67
CA GLY A 120 4.90 -7.01 -13.60
C GLY A 120 4.07 -8.14 -13.00
N ALA A 121 3.29 -7.87 -11.97
CA ALA A 121 2.35 -8.82 -11.39
C ALA A 121 1.21 -9.16 -12.36
N ALA A 122 0.57 -8.16 -12.96
CA ALA A 122 -0.54 -8.35 -13.89
C ALA A 122 -0.13 -9.20 -15.11
N LYS A 123 1.07 -8.96 -15.69
CA LYS A 123 1.60 -9.78 -16.80
C LYS A 123 1.68 -11.26 -16.46
N ARG A 124 1.93 -11.61 -15.22
CA ARG A 124 1.99 -13.00 -14.76
C ARG A 124 0.60 -13.53 -14.39
N MET A 125 -0.18 -12.77 -13.65
CA MET A 125 -1.52 -13.15 -13.20
C MET A 125 -2.46 -13.51 -14.35
N ARG A 126 -2.38 -12.82 -15.49
CA ARG A 126 -3.25 -13.09 -16.65
C ARG A 126 -3.10 -14.50 -17.25
N HIS A 127 -1.99 -15.17 -16.97
CA HIS A 127 -1.68 -16.50 -17.50
C HIS A 127 -1.90 -17.64 -16.48
N GLN A 128 -2.24 -17.31 -15.22
CA GLN A 128 -2.48 -18.31 -14.19
C GLN A 128 -3.95 -18.76 -14.15
N SER A 129 -4.20 -19.93 -13.56
CA SER A 129 -5.55 -20.41 -13.29
C SER A 129 -6.28 -19.48 -12.31
N PRO A 130 -7.61 -19.43 -12.31
CA PRO A 130 -8.36 -18.69 -11.31
C PRO A 130 -8.00 -19.06 -9.86
N ILE A 131 -8.18 -18.12 -8.95
CA ILE A 131 -8.03 -18.35 -7.52
C ILE A 131 -9.07 -19.38 -7.07
N ALA A 132 -8.67 -20.34 -6.23
CA ALA A 132 -9.56 -21.41 -5.81
C ALA A 132 -10.90 -20.87 -5.24
N GLY A 133 -12.03 -21.25 -5.84
CA GLY A 133 -13.37 -20.81 -5.48
C GLY A 133 -13.72 -19.38 -5.87
N SER A 134 -12.97 -18.77 -6.79
CA SER A 134 -13.22 -17.47 -7.40
C SER A 134 -13.12 -17.59 -8.91
N GLU A 135 -13.72 -16.65 -9.64
CA GLU A 135 -13.50 -16.50 -11.08
C GLU A 135 -12.28 -15.64 -11.40
N LEU A 136 -11.73 -14.95 -10.40
CA LEU A 136 -10.62 -14.03 -10.57
C LEU A 136 -9.29 -14.79 -10.68
N ARG A 137 -8.38 -14.24 -11.46
CA ARG A 137 -7.00 -14.71 -11.58
C ARG A 137 -6.04 -13.99 -10.65
N GLY A 138 -6.40 -12.78 -10.20
CA GLY A 138 -5.56 -12.01 -9.30
C GLY A 138 -6.22 -10.74 -8.79
N LYS A 139 -5.67 -10.20 -7.71
CA LYS A 139 -6.09 -8.96 -7.07
C LYS A 139 -4.90 -8.04 -6.88
N LEU A 140 -4.98 -6.83 -7.43
CA LEU A 140 -3.98 -5.79 -7.31
C LEU A 140 -4.52 -4.72 -6.35
N ILE A 141 -3.84 -4.51 -5.23
CA ILE A 141 -4.26 -3.56 -4.20
C ILE A 141 -3.11 -2.59 -3.95
N GLN A 142 -3.37 -1.29 -4.11
CA GLN A 142 -2.37 -0.24 -3.96
C GLN A 142 -2.64 0.60 -2.72
N THR A 143 -1.60 1.15 -2.11
CA THR A 143 -1.71 2.16 -1.06
C THR A 143 -1.64 3.55 -1.67
N ALA A 144 -2.82 4.18 -1.85
CA ALA A 144 -2.93 5.59 -2.15
C ALA A 144 -2.90 6.44 -0.86
N SER A 145 -3.74 7.43 -0.72
CA SER A 145 -3.94 8.27 0.47
C SER A 145 -5.16 9.15 0.27
N ILE A 146 -5.80 9.60 1.35
CA ILE A 146 -6.78 10.69 1.29
C ILE A 146 -6.18 12.00 0.73
N ALA A 147 -4.85 12.15 0.76
CA ALA A 147 -4.15 13.25 0.11
C ALA A 147 -4.40 13.32 -1.41
N ALA A 148 -4.80 12.20 -2.04
CA ALA A 148 -5.16 12.16 -3.45
C ALA A 148 -6.41 13.02 -3.79
N TYR A 149 -7.28 13.25 -2.82
CA TYR A 149 -8.55 13.96 -3.02
C TYR A 149 -8.60 15.31 -2.33
N ARG A 150 -7.90 15.42 -1.22
CA ARG A 150 -7.89 16.64 -0.43
C ARG A 150 -6.76 17.55 -0.92
N GLY A 151 -7.06 18.45 -1.84
CA GLY A 151 -6.20 19.60 -2.11
C GLY A 151 -5.94 20.34 -0.80
N GLY A 152 -4.68 20.79 -0.56
CA GLY A 152 -4.38 21.61 0.60
C GLY A 152 -3.86 20.84 1.83
N LEU A 153 -3.20 19.71 1.65
CA LEU A 153 -2.12 19.38 2.57
C LEU A 153 -0.99 20.35 2.25
N ALA A 154 -0.99 21.51 2.92
CA ALA A 154 0.12 22.43 2.85
C ALA A 154 1.42 21.64 3.02
N ASN A 155 2.45 21.97 2.28
CA ASN A 155 3.77 21.37 2.40
C ASN A 155 3.91 19.89 1.96
N MET A 156 2.92 19.32 1.22
CA MET A 156 2.97 17.93 0.71
C MET A 156 2.53 17.79 -0.76
N ALA A 157 2.77 18.79 -1.60
CA ALA A 157 2.26 18.81 -2.98
C ALA A 157 2.72 17.62 -3.82
N HIS A 158 4.02 17.29 -3.78
CA HIS A 158 4.62 16.17 -4.52
C HIS A 158 4.08 14.81 -4.03
N TYR A 159 3.87 14.65 -2.72
CA TYR A 159 3.22 13.47 -2.15
C TYR A 159 1.78 13.34 -2.65
N ALA A 160 0.98 14.40 -2.54
CA ALA A 160 -0.41 14.40 -2.98
C ALA A 160 -0.53 14.08 -4.48
N ALA A 161 0.31 14.67 -5.33
CA ALA A 161 0.38 14.38 -6.76
C ALA A 161 0.69 12.89 -7.01
N SER A 162 1.67 12.32 -6.29
CA SER A 162 2.00 10.91 -6.42
C SER A 162 0.83 9.99 -6.06
N LYS A 163 0.10 10.30 -4.98
CA LYS A 163 -1.03 9.47 -4.52
C LYS A 163 -2.29 9.64 -5.40
N ALA A 164 -2.52 10.82 -5.98
CA ALA A 164 -3.52 11.02 -7.01
C ALA A 164 -3.23 10.19 -8.27
N GLY A 165 -1.95 10.12 -8.67
CA GLY A 165 -1.48 9.25 -9.75
C GLY A 165 -1.75 7.77 -9.47
N VAL A 166 -1.57 7.30 -8.23
CA VAL A 166 -1.90 5.91 -7.85
C VAL A 166 -3.38 5.61 -8.03
N VAL A 167 -4.28 6.51 -7.62
CA VAL A 167 -5.73 6.35 -7.86
C VAL A 167 -6.04 6.25 -9.34
N SER A 168 -5.44 7.12 -10.16
CA SER A 168 -5.62 7.10 -11.63
C SER A 168 -5.14 5.77 -12.25
N ILE A 169 -3.93 5.31 -11.88
CA ILE A 169 -3.38 4.02 -12.33
C ILE A 169 -4.29 2.87 -11.92
N THR A 170 -4.78 2.86 -10.69
CA THR A 170 -5.70 1.84 -10.16
C THR A 170 -6.95 1.71 -11.02
N ARG A 171 -7.59 2.83 -11.37
CA ARG A 171 -8.80 2.88 -12.19
C ARG A 171 -8.53 2.41 -13.62
N THR A 172 -7.43 2.86 -14.21
CA THR A 172 -7.03 2.41 -15.55
C THR A 172 -6.73 0.90 -15.57
N ALA A 173 -5.99 0.39 -14.58
CA ALA A 173 -5.70 -1.02 -14.45
C ALA A 173 -6.99 -1.86 -14.28
N ALA A 174 -7.96 -1.37 -13.51
CA ALA A 174 -9.24 -2.03 -13.34
C ALA A 174 -9.99 -2.21 -14.67
N GLN A 175 -10.01 -1.18 -15.51
CA GLN A 175 -10.65 -1.23 -16.83
C GLN A 175 -9.93 -2.19 -17.78
N VAL A 176 -8.61 -2.08 -17.87
CA VAL A 176 -7.80 -2.85 -18.83
C VAL A 176 -7.74 -4.33 -18.46
N LEU A 177 -7.64 -4.64 -17.16
CA LEU A 177 -7.40 -6.01 -16.68
C LEU A 177 -8.70 -6.78 -16.36
N ALA A 178 -9.86 -6.17 -16.48
CA ALA A 178 -11.16 -6.83 -16.23
C ALA A 178 -11.36 -8.05 -17.16
N ALA A 179 -10.99 -7.94 -18.43
CA ALA A 179 -11.07 -9.05 -19.38
C ALA A 179 -10.15 -10.22 -19.02
N ASP A 180 -9.05 -9.94 -18.30
CA ASP A 180 -8.13 -10.96 -17.77
C ASP A 180 -8.60 -11.52 -16.42
N ARG A 181 -9.77 -11.08 -15.89
CA ARG A 181 -10.30 -11.44 -14.56
C ARG A 181 -9.35 -11.07 -13.42
N ILE A 182 -8.75 -9.88 -13.50
CA ILE A 182 -7.90 -9.31 -12.47
C ILE A 182 -8.56 -8.02 -12.00
N THR A 183 -8.76 -7.89 -10.67
CA THR A 183 -9.25 -6.66 -10.06
C THR A 183 -8.11 -5.74 -9.67
N SER A 184 -8.36 -4.44 -9.68
CA SER A 184 -7.43 -3.41 -9.20
C SER A 184 -8.18 -2.40 -8.34
N ASN A 185 -7.80 -2.30 -7.07
CA ASN A 185 -8.37 -1.36 -6.10
C ASN A 185 -7.26 -0.65 -5.34
N CYS A 186 -7.54 0.47 -4.69
CA CYS A 186 -6.61 1.06 -3.74
C CYS A 186 -7.29 1.42 -2.42
N ILE A 187 -6.49 1.42 -1.37
CA ILE A 187 -6.85 1.97 -0.07
C ILE A 187 -6.31 3.38 0.04
N CYS A 188 -7.06 4.26 0.70
CA CYS A 188 -6.71 5.65 0.94
C CYS A 188 -6.70 5.92 2.46
N PRO A 189 -5.60 5.57 3.17
CA PRO A 189 -5.48 5.82 4.59
C PRO A 189 -5.48 7.31 4.92
N GLY A 190 -5.90 7.62 6.15
CA GLY A 190 -5.84 8.95 6.75
C GLY A 190 -4.55 9.19 7.53
N ALA A 191 -4.70 9.61 8.80
CA ALA A 191 -3.59 9.81 9.72
C ALA A 191 -3.37 8.54 10.55
N VAL A 192 -2.51 7.65 10.04
CA VAL A 192 -2.21 6.34 10.66
C VAL A 192 -1.01 6.45 11.58
N ASP A 193 -1.10 5.98 12.82
CA ASP A 193 0.01 5.97 13.78
C ASP A 193 1.11 5.00 13.34
N THR A 194 2.09 5.53 12.65
CA THR A 194 3.20 4.78 12.04
C THR A 194 4.53 5.55 12.18
N PRO A 195 5.68 4.88 11.99
CA PRO A 195 6.96 5.59 11.92
C PRO A 195 6.99 6.70 10.85
N MET A 196 6.25 6.54 9.74
CA MET A 196 6.13 7.56 8.71
C MET A 196 5.51 8.85 9.25
N TRP A 197 4.44 8.75 10.06
CA TRP A 197 3.80 9.92 10.65
C TRP A 197 4.67 10.63 11.69
N ARG A 198 5.52 9.89 12.42
CA ARG A 198 6.49 10.53 13.33
C ARG A 198 7.49 11.39 12.58
N LYS A 199 7.95 10.93 11.40
CA LYS A 199 8.80 11.73 10.49
C LYS A 199 8.05 12.96 9.98
N ILE A 200 6.81 12.78 9.50
CA ILE A 200 5.96 13.89 9.00
C ILE A 200 5.74 14.93 10.10
N ASP A 201 5.43 14.50 11.32
CA ASP A 201 5.21 15.40 12.45
C ASP A 201 6.46 16.22 12.77
N ALA A 202 7.63 15.59 12.80
CA ALA A 202 8.90 16.27 13.05
C ALA A 202 9.21 17.33 11.97
N GLU A 203 9.14 16.94 10.69
CA GLU A 203 9.41 17.84 9.56
C GLU A 203 8.40 18.99 9.50
N TRP A 204 7.13 18.71 9.76
CA TRP A 204 6.08 19.74 9.74
C TRP A 204 6.22 20.70 10.91
N SER A 205 6.51 20.18 12.10
CA SER A 205 6.74 20.99 13.28
C SER A 205 7.95 21.91 13.13
N GLU A 206 9.02 21.46 12.47
CA GLU A 206 10.19 22.28 12.14
C GLU A 206 9.81 23.45 11.20
N ILE A 207 9.07 23.19 10.12
CA ILE A 207 8.65 24.21 9.15
C ILE A 207 7.76 25.29 9.79
N GLU A 208 6.85 24.90 10.66
CA GLU A 208 5.86 25.79 11.28
C GLU A 208 6.33 26.39 12.60
N GLY A 209 7.52 25.99 13.09
CA GLY A 209 8.02 26.43 14.39
C GLY A 209 7.22 25.86 15.59
N TRP A 210 6.62 24.69 15.42
CA TRP A 210 5.84 24.02 16.47
C TRP A 210 6.69 23.06 17.29
N GLN A 211 6.16 22.64 18.44
CA GLN A 211 6.74 21.52 19.19
C GLN A 211 6.41 20.20 18.48
N ILE A 212 7.33 19.23 18.56
CA ILE A 212 7.09 17.85 18.07
C ILE A 212 5.83 17.30 18.75
N GLY A 213 4.96 16.69 17.96
CA GLY A 213 3.65 16.19 18.38
C GLY A 213 2.49 17.14 18.06
N GLU A 214 2.75 18.42 17.80
CA GLU A 214 1.69 19.39 17.53
C GLU A 214 1.03 19.17 16.16
N ALA A 215 1.82 18.88 15.12
CA ALA A 215 1.27 18.58 13.80
C ALA A 215 0.37 17.32 13.84
N TRP A 216 0.81 16.28 14.54
CA TRP A 216 0.01 15.08 14.79
C TRP A 216 -1.28 15.39 15.52
N LYS A 217 -1.21 16.13 16.65
CA LYS A 217 -2.38 16.52 17.45
C LYS A 217 -3.38 17.31 16.63
N ARG A 218 -2.94 18.33 15.88
CA ARG A 218 -3.80 19.14 15.01
C ARG A 218 -4.46 18.28 13.93
N ARG A 219 -3.70 17.37 13.32
CA ARG A 219 -4.25 16.50 12.29
C ARG A 219 -5.29 15.53 12.82
N THR A 220 -5.00 14.88 13.95
CA THR A 220 -5.88 13.87 14.53
C THR A 220 -7.12 14.46 15.18
N SER A 221 -7.05 15.72 15.69
CA SER A 221 -8.23 16.42 16.23
C SER A 221 -9.32 16.70 15.18
N LEU A 222 -9.00 16.60 13.89
CA LEU A 222 -9.96 16.78 12.79
C LEU A 222 -10.69 15.48 12.43
N ILE A 223 -10.32 14.35 13.01
CA ILE A 223 -10.92 13.04 12.69
C ILE A 223 -12.30 12.95 13.34
N PRO A 224 -13.40 12.81 12.56
CA PRO A 224 -14.75 12.72 13.13
C PRO A 224 -14.95 11.56 14.10
N LEU A 225 -14.27 10.41 13.91
CA LEU A 225 -14.32 9.28 14.85
C LEU A 225 -13.55 9.54 16.15
N GLY A 226 -12.89 10.70 16.34
CA GLY A 226 -12.28 11.15 17.59
C GLY A 226 -11.01 10.44 18.02
N ARG A 227 -10.42 9.60 17.16
CA ARG A 227 -9.15 8.93 17.43
C ARG A 227 -8.29 8.85 16.16
N PRO A 228 -6.96 8.76 16.28
CA PRO A 228 -6.10 8.44 15.15
C PRO A 228 -6.40 7.03 14.62
N GLU A 229 -6.07 6.84 13.34
CA GLU A 229 -6.13 5.56 12.68
C GLU A 229 -4.96 4.68 13.11
N THR A 230 -5.21 3.41 13.36
CA THR A 230 -4.17 2.42 13.63
C THR A 230 -3.84 1.62 12.35
N PRO A 231 -2.64 1.05 12.22
CA PRO A 231 -2.33 0.15 11.12
C PRO A 231 -3.31 -1.04 11.01
N GLU A 232 -3.89 -1.48 12.12
CA GLU A 232 -4.87 -2.56 12.20
C GLU A 232 -6.23 -2.18 11.59
N ASP A 233 -6.63 -0.90 11.68
CA ASP A 233 -7.83 -0.40 10.99
C ASP A 233 -7.67 -0.57 9.47
N VAL A 234 -6.50 -0.25 8.93
CA VAL A 234 -6.18 -0.43 7.51
C VAL A 234 -6.13 -1.91 7.14
N ALA A 235 -5.51 -2.74 8.00
CA ALA A 235 -5.36 -4.18 7.75
C ALA A 235 -6.71 -4.89 7.60
N GLY A 236 -7.76 -4.41 8.27
CA GLY A 236 -9.12 -4.94 8.12
C GLY A 236 -9.65 -4.80 6.70
N VAL A 237 -9.54 -3.60 6.13
CA VAL A 237 -9.99 -3.31 4.76
C VAL A 237 -9.10 -4.01 3.73
N MET A 238 -7.77 -4.04 3.96
CA MET A 238 -6.85 -4.75 3.09
C MET A 238 -7.19 -6.25 3.01
N THR A 239 -7.46 -6.89 4.15
CA THR A 239 -7.84 -8.31 4.21
C THR A 239 -9.16 -8.55 3.49
N PHE A 240 -10.14 -7.66 3.65
CA PHE A 240 -11.39 -7.72 2.89
C PHE A 240 -11.13 -7.65 1.38
N LEU A 241 -10.33 -6.69 0.91
CA LEU A 241 -9.99 -6.57 -0.52
C LEU A 241 -9.18 -7.77 -1.05
N ALA A 242 -8.41 -8.45 -0.22
CA ALA A 242 -7.70 -9.67 -0.57
C ALA A 242 -8.61 -10.91 -0.60
N SER A 243 -9.73 -10.88 0.09
CA SER A 243 -10.66 -12.01 0.23
C SER A 243 -11.64 -12.11 -0.95
N ARG A 244 -12.38 -13.23 -1.02
CA ARG A 244 -13.44 -13.45 -2.00
C ARG A 244 -14.64 -12.50 -1.84
N GLU A 245 -14.81 -11.92 -0.65
CA GLU A 245 -15.93 -11.01 -0.37
C GLU A 245 -15.87 -9.73 -1.23
N SER A 246 -14.70 -9.42 -1.79
CA SER A 246 -14.48 -8.29 -2.69
C SER A 246 -14.37 -8.67 -4.18
N ASP A 247 -14.72 -9.89 -4.58
CA ASP A 247 -14.53 -10.36 -5.96
C ASP A 247 -15.26 -9.51 -7.00
N TYR A 248 -16.35 -8.84 -6.62
CA TYR A 248 -17.09 -7.94 -7.51
C TYR A 248 -16.71 -6.47 -7.37
N MET A 249 -15.53 -6.18 -6.73
CA MET A 249 -15.02 -4.83 -6.56
C MET A 249 -13.77 -4.61 -7.41
N THR A 250 -13.82 -3.62 -8.30
CA THR A 250 -12.66 -3.17 -9.07
C THR A 250 -12.75 -1.66 -9.34
N GLY A 251 -11.61 -0.99 -9.49
CA GLY A 251 -11.53 0.45 -9.74
C GLY A 251 -11.84 1.34 -8.54
N GLN A 252 -11.99 0.75 -7.34
CA GLN A 252 -12.37 1.50 -6.16
C GLN A 252 -11.15 2.08 -5.44
N ALA A 253 -11.36 3.28 -4.90
CA ALA A 253 -10.43 3.91 -3.97
C ALA A 253 -11.17 4.06 -2.63
N VAL A 254 -10.80 3.21 -1.67
CA VAL A 254 -11.53 3.05 -0.42
C VAL A 254 -10.87 3.88 0.68
N ASN A 255 -11.56 4.92 1.15
CA ASN A 255 -11.07 5.71 2.28
C ASN A 255 -11.14 4.89 3.57
N VAL A 256 -10.03 4.91 4.32
CA VAL A 256 -9.93 4.39 5.68
C VAL A 256 -9.34 5.53 6.49
N ASP A 257 -10.16 6.44 7.01
CA ASP A 257 -9.66 7.73 7.50
C ASP A 257 -10.47 8.33 8.66
N GLY A 258 -11.40 7.56 9.21
CA GLY A 258 -12.25 8.02 10.31
C GLY A 258 -13.19 9.17 9.94
N GLY A 259 -13.44 9.40 8.64
CA GLY A 259 -14.34 10.43 8.13
C GLY A 259 -13.64 11.76 7.80
N LEU A 260 -12.29 11.80 7.73
CA LEU A 260 -11.56 13.02 7.35
C LEU A 260 -11.90 13.53 5.95
N VAL A 261 -12.20 12.61 5.03
CA VAL A 261 -12.64 12.92 3.65
C VAL A 261 -13.90 12.16 3.35
N MET A 262 -15.01 12.86 3.17
CA MET A 262 -16.31 12.30 2.82
C MET A 262 -16.62 12.62 1.36
N GLY A 263 -16.88 11.59 0.58
CA GLY A 263 -17.12 11.70 -0.86
C GLY A 263 -15.80 11.77 -1.67
N ASN A 264 -15.84 11.19 -2.86
CA ASN A 264 -14.72 11.15 -3.82
C ASN A 264 -15.18 11.76 -5.15
#